data_01aba8c004e3eafd965d901aee8c397b
#
_entry.id   01aba8c004e3eafd965d901aee8c397b
#
_cell.length_a   1.000
_cell.length_b   1.000
_cell.length_c   1.000
_cell.angle_alpha   90.00
_cell.angle_beta   90.00
_cell.angle_gamma   90.00
#
_symmetry.space_group_name_H-M   'P 1'
#
loop_
_entity.id
_entity.type
_entity.pdbx_description
1 polymer ?
#
loop_
_entity_poly.entity_id
_entity_poly.type
_entity_poly.pdbx_seq_one_letter_code
_entity_poly.pdbx_strand_id
1 'polypeptide(L)'
;MNKAELVADVAERIGDSKLKGEEAVNAVFEAITDALKRGDEVRLPSFGVFVVSETKERKARNPQTNEEVVVPAGRRAKFRAGKALKEALT
;
A
#
# COMPACT_ATOMS: atom_id res chain seq x y z
N MET A 1 -14.15 5.99 1.89
CA MET A 1 -14.20 4.67 2.58
C MET A 1 -13.02 4.56 3.54
N ASN A 2 -13.29 4.21 4.77
CA ASN A 2 -12.25 3.95 5.76
C ASN A 2 -12.13 2.44 6.01
N LYS A 3 -11.23 2.05 6.92
CA LYS A 3 -11.00 0.63 7.21
C LYS A 3 -12.26 -0.05 7.76
N ALA A 4 -13.01 0.62 8.64
CA ALA A 4 -14.23 0.06 9.21
C ALA A 4 -15.29 -0.23 8.14
N GLU A 5 -15.43 0.68 7.20
CA GLU A 5 -16.36 0.51 6.08
C GLU A 5 -15.89 -0.61 5.13
N LEU A 6 -14.60 -0.72 4.91
CA LEU A 6 -14.03 -1.80 4.10
C LEU A 6 -14.28 -3.16 4.76
N VAL A 7 -14.08 -3.26 6.08
CA VAL A 7 -14.35 -4.48 6.84
C VAL A 7 -15.82 -4.89 6.71
N ALA A 8 -16.73 -3.94 6.86
CA ALA A 8 -18.18 -4.22 6.74
C ALA A 8 -18.53 -4.73 5.32
N ASP A 9 -17.97 -4.10 4.30
CA ASP A 9 -18.18 -4.50 2.90
C ASP A 9 -17.63 -5.91 2.65
N VAL A 10 -16.43 -6.21 3.12
CA VAL A 10 -15.81 -7.54 2.98
C VAL A 10 -16.65 -8.59 3.70
N ALA A 11 -17.10 -8.31 4.93
CA ALA A 11 -17.94 -9.22 5.70
C ALA A 11 -19.21 -9.58 4.93
N GLU A 12 -19.85 -8.59 4.33
CA GLU A 12 -21.05 -8.79 3.52
C GLU A 12 -20.77 -9.67 2.29
N ARG A 13 -19.68 -9.38 1.59
CA ARG A 13 -19.31 -10.11 0.36
C ARG A 13 -18.95 -11.56 0.62
N ILE A 14 -18.31 -11.86 1.75
CA ILE A 14 -17.98 -13.24 2.11
C ILE A 14 -19.14 -13.96 2.83
N GLY A 15 -20.20 -13.22 3.17
CA GLY A 15 -21.37 -13.79 3.85
C GLY A 15 -21.09 -14.22 5.28
N ASP A 16 -20.27 -13.45 5.99
CA ASP A 16 -19.86 -13.79 7.36
C ASP A 16 -19.96 -12.57 8.29
N SER A 17 -19.59 -12.74 9.55
CA SER A 17 -19.63 -11.70 10.55
C SER A 17 -18.60 -10.59 10.29
N LYS A 18 -18.81 -9.43 10.93
CA LYS A 18 -17.82 -8.35 10.90
C LYS A 18 -16.48 -8.78 11.48
N LEU A 19 -16.49 -9.66 12.50
CA LEU A 19 -15.25 -10.19 13.08
C LEU A 19 -14.45 -10.97 12.02
N LYS A 20 -15.12 -11.82 11.25
CA LYS A 20 -14.46 -12.57 10.15
C LYS A 20 -14.02 -11.64 9.04
N GLY A 21 -14.80 -10.61 8.72
CA GLY A 21 -14.41 -9.59 7.75
C GLY A 21 -13.16 -8.85 8.19
N GLU A 22 -13.07 -8.47 9.46
CA GLU A 22 -11.89 -7.81 10.02
C GLU A 22 -10.66 -8.72 9.97
N GLU A 23 -10.81 -9.98 10.36
CA GLU A 23 -9.71 -10.96 10.28
C GLU A 23 -9.20 -11.10 8.84
N ALA A 24 -10.12 -11.19 7.88
CA ALA A 24 -9.75 -11.31 6.47
C ALA A 24 -9.00 -10.07 5.95
N VAL A 25 -9.50 -8.88 6.25
CA VAL A 25 -8.86 -7.63 5.83
C VAL A 25 -7.48 -7.48 6.46
N ASN A 26 -7.37 -7.75 7.75
CA ASN A 26 -6.09 -7.67 8.46
C ASN A 26 -5.09 -8.68 7.91
N ALA A 27 -5.51 -9.90 7.63
CA ALA A 27 -4.66 -10.95 7.07
C ALA A 27 -4.08 -10.52 5.71
N VAL A 28 -4.91 -9.93 4.86
CA VAL A 28 -4.45 -9.43 3.55
C VAL A 28 -3.42 -8.33 3.71
N PHE A 29 -3.69 -7.34 4.55
CA PHE A 29 -2.75 -6.23 4.75
C PHE A 29 -1.45 -6.68 5.40
N GLU A 30 -1.50 -7.58 6.35
CA GLU A 30 -0.31 -8.14 6.97
C GLU A 30 0.54 -8.92 5.97
N ALA A 31 -0.09 -9.74 5.13
CA ALA A 31 0.61 -10.51 4.10
C ALA A 31 1.31 -9.58 3.10
N ILE A 32 0.63 -8.53 2.65
CA ILE A 32 1.22 -7.54 1.73
C ILE A 32 2.38 -6.82 2.41
N THR A 33 2.19 -6.38 3.65
CA THR A 33 3.22 -5.67 4.41
C THR A 33 4.48 -6.54 4.59
N ASP A 34 4.29 -7.80 4.95
CA ASP A 34 5.41 -8.73 5.16
C ASP A 34 6.17 -8.99 3.85
N ALA A 35 5.45 -9.15 2.75
CA ALA A 35 6.08 -9.31 1.44
C ALA A 35 6.94 -8.10 1.07
N LEU A 36 6.40 -6.90 1.27
CA LEU A 36 7.12 -5.66 0.98
C LEU A 36 8.33 -5.46 1.89
N LYS A 37 8.25 -5.89 3.15
CA LYS A 37 9.40 -5.87 4.07
C LYS A 37 10.56 -6.73 3.55
N ARG A 38 10.25 -7.86 2.92
CA ARG A 38 11.26 -8.73 2.30
C ARG A 38 11.79 -8.18 0.99
N GLY A 39 11.21 -7.11 0.47
CA GLY A 39 11.54 -6.57 -0.83
C GLY A 39 10.84 -7.25 -2.00
N ASP A 40 9.84 -8.08 -1.73
CA ASP A 40 9.07 -8.76 -2.77
C ASP A 40 8.00 -7.85 -3.34
N GLU A 41 7.74 -7.98 -4.64
CA GLU A 41 6.57 -7.38 -5.25
C GLU A 41 5.33 -8.20 -4.91
N VAL A 42 4.20 -7.52 -4.78
CA VAL A 42 2.90 -8.19 -4.64
C VAL A 42 2.10 -7.91 -5.90
N ARG A 43 2.04 -8.90 -6.79
CA ARG A 43 1.30 -8.81 -8.05
C ARG A 43 -0.10 -9.37 -7.89
N LEU A 44 -1.09 -8.52 -8.12
CA LEU A 44 -2.48 -8.89 -8.02
C LEU A 44 -3.13 -8.70 -9.40
N PRO A 45 -3.23 -9.79 -10.19
CA PRO A 45 -3.81 -9.71 -11.52
C PRO A 45 -5.18 -9.01 -11.50
N SER A 46 -5.43 -8.17 -12.49
CA SER A 46 -6.66 -7.38 -12.62
C SER A 46 -6.84 -6.27 -11.59
N PHE A 47 -5.92 -6.13 -10.65
CA PHE A 47 -5.98 -5.05 -9.66
C PHE A 47 -4.78 -4.12 -9.75
N GLY A 48 -3.61 -4.64 -9.51
CA GLY A 48 -2.40 -3.83 -9.56
C GLY A 48 -1.21 -4.53 -8.93
N VAL A 49 -0.13 -3.77 -8.77
CA VAL A 49 1.12 -4.29 -8.22
C VAL A 49 1.60 -3.36 -7.12
N PHE A 50 1.89 -3.92 -5.95
CA PHE A 50 2.59 -3.20 -4.89
C PHE A 50 4.09 -3.47 -5.04
N VAL A 51 4.88 -2.41 -5.04
CA VAL A 51 6.34 -2.50 -5.17
C VAL A 51 7.02 -1.70 -4.08
N VAL A 52 8.25 -2.07 -3.77
CA VAL A 52 9.11 -1.31 -2.87
C VAL A 52 10.10 -0.53 -3.72
N SER A 53 10.15 0.77 -3.51
CA SER A 53 11.14 1.65 -4.14
C SER A 53 12.15 2.09 -3.09
N GLU A 54 13.41 1.92 -3.38
CA GLU A 54 14.49 2.39 -2.50
C GLU A 54 14.93 3.79 -2.91
N THR A 55 15.13 4.65 -1.92
CA THR A 55 15.66 5.99 -2.14
C THR A 55 17.03 6.07 -1.50
N LYS A 56 17.99 6.66 -2.24
CA LYS A 56 19.33 6.89 -1.72
C LYS A 56 19.36 8.14 -0.85
N GLU A 57 20.31 8.19 0.06
CA GLU A 57 20.62 9.41 0.79
C GLU A 57 20.88 10.54 -0.21
N ARG A 58 20.30 11.69 0.07
CA ARG A 58 20.49 12.88 -0.77
C ARG A 58 20.54 14.13 0.09
N LYS A 59 21.16 15.16 -0.44
CA LYS A 59 21.17 16.48 0.17
C LYS A 59 20.04 17.31 -0.44
N ALA A 60 19.29 17.97 0.43
CA ALA A 60 18.24 18.89 0.02
C ALA A 60 18.45 20.22 0.76
N ARG A 61 17.90 21.29 0.23
CA ARG A 61 17.99 22.60 0.84
C ARG A 61 16.64 23.02 1.38
N ASN A 62 16.62 23.43 2.64
CA ASN A 62 15.40 23.96 3.25
C ASN A 62 15.08 25.33 2.65
N PRO A 63 13.95 25.50 1.96
CA PRO A 63 13.60 26.77 1.31
C PRO A 63 13.38 27.93 2.27
N GLN A 64 13.07 27.65 3.54
CA GLN A 64 12.86 28.71 4.54
C GLN A 64 14.15 29.20 5.18
N THR A 65 15.08 28.29 5.49
CA THR A 65 16.32 28.63 6.18
C THR A 65 17.54 28.64 5.27
N ASN A 66 17.39 28.10 4.04
CA ASN A 66 18.49 27.94 3.08
C ASN A 66 19.61 27.02 3.57
N GLU A 67 19.35 26.24 4.61
CA GLU A 67 20.30 25.27 5.14
C GLU A 67 20.25 23.95 4.37
N GLU A 68 21.41 23.31 4.21
CA GLU A 68 21.46 21.95 3.69
C GLU A 68 20.97 20.97 4.74
N VAL A 69 20.07 20.09 4.33
CA VAL A 69 19.61 18.97 5.15
C VAL A 69 19.89 17.68 4.43
N VAL A 70 20.23 16.64 5.18
CA VAL A 70 20.45 15.31 4.63
C VAL A 70 19.15 14.53 4.72
N VAL A 71 18.64 14.09 3.57
CA VAL A 71 17.49 13.19 3.52
C VAL A 71 18.04 11.77 3.54
N PRO A 72 17.79 10.99 4.60
CA PRO A 72 18.37 9.66 4.71
C PRO A 72 17.80 8.71 3.65
N ALA A 73 18.56 7.67 3.35
CA ALA A 73 18.10 6.57 2.52
C ALA A 73 16.89 5.89 3.17
N GLY A 74 15.98 5.41 2.37
CA GLY A 74 14.79 4.74 2.89
C GLY A 74 14.10 3.92 1.83
N ARG A 75 12.99 3.30 2.22
CA ARG A 75 12.14 2.52 1.31
C ARG A 75 10.74 3.09 1.31
N ARG A 76 10.10 3.04 0.16
CA ARG A 76 8.72 3.50 -0.01
C ARG A 76 7.90 2.41 -0.68
N ALA A 77 6.69 2.23 -0.20
CA ALA A 77 5.70 1.41 -0.88
C ALA A 77 5.06 2.23 -2.00
N LYS A 78 4.96 1.63 -3.18
CA LYS A 78 4.27 2.24 -4.32
C LYS A 78 3.26 1.25 -4.87
N PHE A 79 2.15 1.78 -5.36
CA PHE A 79 1.11 0.98 -6.00
C PHE A 79 0.97 1.41 -7.46
N ARG A 80 0.98 0.42 -8.36
CA ARG A 80 0.69 0.64 -9.79
C ARG A 80 -0.63 -0.02 -10.10
N ALA A 81 -1.61 0.78 -10.52
CA ALA A 81 -2.91 0.25 -10.91
C ALA A 81 -2.78 -0.64 -12.13
N GLY A 82 -3.47 -1.77 -12.09
CA GLY A 82 -3.56 -2.67 -13.24
C GLY A 82 -4.51 -2.14 -14.30
N LYS A 83 -4.43 -2.74 -15.49
CA LYS A 83 -5.27 -2.33 -16.62
C LYS A 83 -6.76 -2.42 -16.29
N ALA A 84 -7.19 -3.52 -15.71
CA ALA A 84 -8.61 -3.72 -15.38
C ALA A 84 -9.12 -2.70 -14.36
N LEU A 85 -8.29 -2.35 -13.36
CA LEU A 85 -8.67 -1.34 -12.38
C LEU A 85 -8.79 0.05 -13.05
N LYS A 86 -7.85 0.39 -13.92
CA LYS A 86 -7.91 1.66 -14.67
C LYS A 86 -9.15 1.72 -15.55
N GLU A 87 -9.48 0.64 -16.23
CA GLU A 87 -10.67 0.56 -17.09
C GLU A 87 -11.95 0.70 -16.27
N ALA A 88 -11.99 0.15 -15.06
CA ALA A 88 -13.14 0.27 -14.17
C ALA A 88 -13.42 1.71 -13.74
N LEU A 89 -12.41 2.58 -13.79
CA LEU A 89 -12.53 3.98 -13.37
C LEU A 89 -12.82 4.95 -14.53
N THR A 90 -12.85 4.46 -15.74
CA THR A 90 -13.14 5.28 -16.92
C THR A 90 -14.58 5.27 -17.33
#